data_e27ebe6cf56c169cf72938f4069e061f
#
_entry.id   e27ebe6cf56c169cf72938f4069e061f
#
_cell.length_a   1.000
_cell.length_b   1.000
_cell.length_c   1.000
_cell.angle_alpha   90.00
_cell.angle_beta   90.00
_cell.angle_gamma   90.00
#
_symmetry.space_group_name_H-M   'P 1'
#
loop_
_entity.id
_entity.type
_entity.pdbx_description
1 polymer ?
#
loop_
_entity_poly.entity_id
_entity_poly.type
_entity_poly.pdbx_seq_one_letter_code
_entity_poly.pdbx_strand_id
1 'polypeptide(L)'
;MIFDVGTPADSAPLVPGHAGTLSFEMSVGPHRMIVNCGRVHYSDGNHELAQALRATAAHSTLRVANTHSADLVPGAGYGDRRARNVLVRRREQDRNVLVEGQHDGYVETFGLIH
;
A
#
# COMPACT_ATOMS: atom_id res chain seq x y z
N MET A 1 13.77 -3.74 8.13
CA MET A 1 12.57 -3.87 7.27
C MET A 1 11.45 -3.05 7.87
N ILE A 2 10.76 -2.29 7.04
CA ILE A 2 9.52 -1.57 7.38
C ILE A 2 8.40 -2.26 6.59
N PHE A 3 7.26 -2.49 7.21
CA PHE A 3 6.12 -3.15 6.57
C PHE A 3 4.86 -2.32 6.85
N ASP A 4 4.17 -1.90 5.79
CA ASP A 4 2.93 -1.14 5.89
C ASP A 4 1.76 -2.10 6.16
N VAL A 5 1.32 -2.10 7.40
CA VAL A 5 0.23 -2.94 7.89
C VAL A 5 -0.98 -2.11 8.33
N GLY A 6 -0.99 -0.83 7.97
CA GLY A 6 -2.08 0.09 8.26
C GLY A 6 -3.31 -0.18 7.38
N THR A 7 -4.50 -0.12 7.98
CA THR A 7 -5.74 -0.02 7.21
C THR A 7 -5.81 1.35 6.53
N PRO A 8 -6.09 1.42 5.22
CA PRO A 8 -6.29 2.71 4.54
C PRO A 8 -7.34 3.56 5.24
N ALA A 9 -6.97 4.75 5.66
CA ALA A 9 -7.83 5.64 6.44
C ALA A 9 -9.09 6.05 5.66
N ASP A 10 -10.21 6.15 6.35
CA ASP A 10 -11.53 6.46 5.75
C ASP A 10 -11.62 7.85 5.13
N SER A 11 -10.84 8.78 5.55
CA SER A 11 -10.63 10.08 4.92
C SER A 11 -9.77 11.00 5.78
N ALA A 12 -8.57 11.27 5.34
CA ALA A 12 -8.03 12.59 5.57
C ALA A 12 -8.34 13.40 4.30
N PRO A 13 -9.27 14.33 4.28
CA PRO A 13 -9.69 15.02 3.06
C PRO A 13 -8.57 15.82 2.38
N LEU A 14 -7.42 15.95 3.02
CA LEU A 14 -6.27 16.72 2.54
C LEU A 14 -5.08 15.85 2.10
N VAL A 15 -5.12 14.53 2.31
CA VAL A 15 -3.99 13.66 1.97
C VAL A 15 -4.47 12.49 1.13
N PRO A 16 -4.22 12.52 -0.19
CA PRO A 16 -4.56 11.41 -1.06
C PRO A 16 -3.89 10.11 -0.59
N GLY A 17 -4.69 9.07 -0.39
CA GLY A 17 -4.19 7.74 -0.03
C GLY A 17 -3.47 7.04 -1.17
N HIS A 18 -2.64 6.06 -0.85
CA HIS A 18 -1.92 5.20 -1.79
C HIS A 18 -2.44 3.77 -1.71
N ALA A 19 -2.59 3.09 -2.85
CA ALA A 19 -2.99 1.69 -2.90
C ALA A 19 -1.78 0.76 -2.65
N GLY A 20 -1.10 0.99 -1.53
CA GLY A 20 0.14 0.32 -1.13
C GLY A 20 0.02 -0.59 0.09
N THR A 21 -1.19 -1.02 0.46
CA THR A 21 -1.42 -1.92 1.62
C THR A 21 -0.54 -3.17 1.52
N LEU A 22 0.12 -3.53 2.62
CA LEU A 22 1.14 -4.58 2.74
C LEU A 22 2.41 -4.33 1.90
N SER A 23 2.66 -3.10 1.46
CA SER A 23 3.96 -2.77 0.90
C SER A 23 5.05 -2.81 1.98
N PHE A 24 6.28 -3.09 1.56
CA PHE A 24 7.40 -3.11 2.49
C PHE A 24 8.65 -2.46 1.92
N GLU A 25 9.52 -2.03 2.82
CA GLU A 25 10.87 -1.59 2.51
C GLU A 25 11.89 -2.45 3.26
N MET A 26 12.98 -2.74 2.60
CA MET A 26 14.04 -3.57 3.16
C MET A 26 15.42 -2.97 2.89
N SER A 27 16.26 -2.96 3.91
CA SER A 27 17.67 -2.62 3.80
C SER A 27 18.54 -3.66 4.51
N VAL A 28 19.77 -3.82 4.04
CA VAL A 28 20.81 -4.65 4.65
C VAL A 28 22.02 -3.77 4.91
N GLY A 29 22.31 -3.49 6.18
CA GLY A 29 23.28 -2.47 6.54
C GLY A 29 22.91 -1.11 5.93
N PRO A 30 23.84 -0.43 5.25
CA PRO A 30 23.56 0.86 4.60
C PRO A 30 22.85 0.73 3.23
N HIS A 31 22.65 -0.47 2.72
CA HIS A 31 22.11 -0.70 1.37
C HIS A 31 20.61 -0.89 1.39
N ARG A 32 19.90 -0.05 0.64
CA ARG A 32 18.47 -0.22 0.38
C ARG A 32 18.28 -1.29 -0.70
N MET A 33 17.53 -2.33 -0.40
CA MET A 33 17.27 -3.45 -1.31
C MET A 33 15.90 -3.32 -1.97
N ILE A 34 14.88 -2.93 -1.20
CA ILE A 34 13.52 -2.70 -1.67
C ILE A 34 13.05 -1.39 -1.08
N VAL A 35 12.52 -0.52 -1.93
CA VAL A 35 12.03 0.81 -1.54
C VAL A 35 10.69 1.09 -2.21
N ASN A 36 9.85 1.87 -1.55
CA ASN A 36 8.69 2.50 -2.17
C ASN A 36 9.09 3.84 -2.81
N CYS A 37 8.35 4.24 -3.84
CA CYS A 37 8.68 5.42 -4.64
C CYS A 37 8.38 6.77 -3.96
N GLY A 38 7.82 6.76 -2.75
CA GLY A 38 7.49 7.97 -2.00
C GLY A 38 6.22 8.68 -2.49
N ARG A 39 6.13 9.97 -2.23
CA ARG A 39 4.97 10.82 -2.52
C ARG A 39 5.39 12.10 -3.22
N VAL A 40 4.54 12.56 -4.13
CA VAL A 40 4.58 13.92 -4.71
C VAL A 40 3.28 14.63 -4.33
N HIS A 41 3.36 15.90 -3.95
CA HIS A 41 2.19 16.71 -3.66
C HIS A 41 1.54 17.21 -4.94
N TYR A 42 0.21 17.24 -4.96
CA TYR A 42 -0.56 17.79 -6.09
C TYR A 42 -0.31 19.26 -6.31
N SER A 43 0.04 20.01 -5.25
CA SER A 43 0.40 21.43 -5.31
C SER A 43 1.63 21.72 -6.18
N ASP A 44 2.46 20.74 -6.45
CA ASP A 44 3.69 20.89 -7.21
C ASP A 44 3.46 20.86 -8.73
N GLY A 45 2.20 20.90 -9.17
CA GLY A 45 1.78 20.92 -10.58
C GLY A 45 1.95 19.58 -11.33
N ASN A 46 2.41 18.55 -10.64
CA ASN A 46 2.75 17.24 -11.24
C ASN A 46 1.66 16.20 -10.98
N HIS A 47 0.42 16.52 -11.41
CA HIS A 47 -0.77 15.72 -11.11
C HIS A 47 -0.69 14.27 -11.64
N GLU A 48 -0.14 14.07 -12.84
CA GLU A 48 0.01 12.74 -13.44
C GLU A 48 0.98 11.88 -12.63
N LEU A 49 2.14 12.42 -12.27
CA LEU A 49 3.11 11.72 -11.44
C LEU A 49 2.53 11.44 -10.05
N ALA A 50 1.88 12.42 -9.42
CA ALA A 50 1.25 12.23 -8.12
C ALA A 50 0.20 11.10 -8.16
N GLN A 51 -0.60 11.01 -9.23
CA GLN A 51 -1.56 9.92 -9.41
C GLN A 51 -0.87 8.57 -9.67
N ALA A 52 0.18 8.54 -10.50
CA ALA A 52 0.93 7.32 -10.79
C ALA A 52 1.60 6.73 -9.54
N LEU A 53 2.17 7.56 -8.68
CA LEU A 53 2.81 7.15 -7.43
C LEU A 53 1.83 6.62 -6.38
N ARG A 54 0.54 6.86 -6.52
CA ARG A 54 -0.51 6.29 -5.65
C ARG A 54 -0.89 4.86 -6.05
N ALA A 55 -0.59 4.46 -7.27
CA ALA A 55 -0.98 3.17 -7.83
C ALA A 55 -0.30 2.00 -7.10
N THR A 56 -0.98 0.85 -7.00
CA THR A 56 -0.39 -0.38 -6.41
C THR A 56 0.93 -0.77 -7.09
N ALA A 57 1.04 -0.55 -8.40
CA ALA A 57 2.26 -0.84 -9.16
C ALA A 57 3.48 0.02 -8.76
N ALA A 58 3.27 1.12 -8.05
CA ALA A 58 4.33 1.99 -7.54
C ALA A 58 4.83 1.56 -6.15
N HIS A 59 4.29 0.48 -5.60
CA HIS A 59 4.61 -0.02 -4.27
C HIS A 59 5.10 -1.48 -4.32
N SER A 60 5.90 -1.86 -3.34
CA SER A 60 6.44 -3.22 -3.16
C SER A 60 5.40 -4.16 -2.55
N THR A 61 4.26 -4.31 -3.22
CA THR A 61 3.14 -5.17 -2.81
C THR A 61 2.55 -5.91 -4.00
N LEU A 62 1.68 -6.88 -3.75
CA LEU A 62 1.03 -7.65 -4.79
C LEU A 62 0.04 -6.80 -5.60
N ARG A 63 0.11 -6.93 -6.92
CA ARG A 63 -0.89 -6.42 -7.86
C ARG A 63 -1.53 -7.57 -8.62
N VAL A 64 -2.86 -7.64 -8.62
CA VAL A 64 -3.62 -8.71 -9.27
C VAL A 64 -4.24 -8.20 -10.56
N ALA A 65 -3.99 -8.88 -11.69
CA ALA A 65 -4.60 -8.64 -13.00
C ALA A 65 -4.66 -7.16 -13.41
N ASN A 66 -3.55 -6.41 -13.21
CA ASN A 66 -3.48 -4.97 -13.45
C ASN A 66 -4.47 -4.09 -12.65
N THR A 67 -5.05 -4.62 -11.58
CA THR A 67 -6.01 -3.91 -10.73
C THR A 67 -5.31 -3.38 -9.48
N HIS A 68 -5.67 -2.18 -9.03
CA HIS A 68 -5.20 -1.63 -7.77
C HIS A 68 -5.90 -2.30 -6.58
N SER A 69 -5.22 -2.39 -5.44
CA SER A 69 -5.80 -2.88 -4.18
C SER A 69 -6.86 -1.94 -3.58
N ALA A 70 -6.99 -0.73 -4.12
CA ALA A 70 -8.01 0.26 -3.77
C ALA A 70 -8.38 1.11 -4.98
N ASP A 71 -9.59 1.63 -5.04
CA ASP A 71 -9.97 2.65 -6.01
C ASP A 71 -9.35 3.99 -5.61
N LEU A 72 -8.71 4.63 -6.58
CA LEU A 72 -8.01 5.88 -6.39
C LEU A 72 -8.76 7.00 -7.09
N VAL A 73 -9.31 7.94 -6.33
CA VAL A 73 -9.98 9.11 -6.89
C VAL A 73 -8.93 10.19 -7.18
N PRO A 74 -8.84 10.72 -8.40
CA PRO A 74 -7.91 11.81 -8.73
C PRO A 74 -8.13 13.03 -7.83
N GLY A 75 -7.03 13.55 -7.25
CA GLY A 75 -7.08 14.71 -6.34
C GLY A 75 -7.78 14.48 -5.00
N ALA A 76 -8.26 13.27 -4.72
CA ALA A 76 -8.95 12.91 -3.49
C ALA A 76 -8.35 11.64 -2.85
N GLY A 77 -9.03 11.07 -1.86
CA GLY A 77 -8.63 9.86 -1.19
C GLY A 77 -8.92 8.58 -1.98
N TYR A 78 -9.56 7.64 -1.33
CA TYR A 78 -10.01 6.39 -1.92
C TYR A 78 -11.46 6.49 -2.38
N GLY A 79 -11.82 5.68 -3.39
CA GLY A 79 -13.20 5.36 -3.72
C GLY A 79 -13.79 4.31 -2.76
N ASP A 80 -14.85 3.65 -3.22
CA ASP A 80 -15.59 2.70 -2.37
C ASP A 80 -14.82 1.42 -2.09
N ARG A 81 -14.11 0.90 -3.09
CA ARG A 81 -13.32 -0.32 -2.96
C ARG A 81 -11.93 0.00 -2.39
N ARG A 82 -11.63 -0.56 -1.24
CA ARG A 82 -10.32 -0.52 -0.58
C ARG A 82 -10.20 -1.65 0.43
N ALA A 83 -8.99 -1.92 0.89
CA ALA A 83 -8.79 -2.82 2.02
C ALA A 83 -9.44 -2.22 3.28
N ARG A 84 -10.43 -2.92 3.82
CA ARG A 84 -11.13 -2.54 5.06
C ARG A 84 -10.65 -3.36 6.25
N ASN A 85 -10.24 -4.59 5.97
CA ASN A 85 -9.71 -5.52 6.97
C ASN A 85 -8.26 -5.82 6.64
N VAL A 86 -7.36 -5.36 7.48
CA VAL A 86 -5.94 -5.71 7.44
C VAL A 86 -5.62 -6.47 8.72
N LEU A 87 -5.23 -7.72 8.59
CA LEU A 87 -4.85 -8.56 9.71
C LEU A 87 -3.36 -8.79 9.70
N VAL A 88 -2.73 -8.66 10.85
CA VAL A 88 -1.29 -8.83 11.02
C VAL A 88 -1.00 -9.78 12.16
N ARG A 89 -0.07 -10.69 11.93
CA ARG A 89 0.49 -11.57 12.95
C ARG A 89 1.98 -11.41 12.99
N ARG A 90 2.54 -11.26 14.18
CA ARG A 90 3.98 -11.21 14.41
C ARG A 90 4.37 -12.29 15.42
N ARG A 91 5.37 -13.07 15.08
CA ARG A 91 5.95 -14.11 15.95
C ARG A 91 7.45 -13.91 16.02
N GLU A 92 8.00 -14.09 17.20
CA GLU A 92 9.43 -14.07 17.44
C GLU A 92 9.85 -15.40 18.06
N GLN A 93 10.85 -16.03 17.50
CA GLN A 93 11.46 -17.26 18.03
C GLN A 93 12.93 -17.32 17.62
N ASP A 94 13.80 -17.59 18.58
CA ASP A 94 15.24 -17.87 18.35
C ASP A 94 15.95 -16.81 17.48
N ARG A 95 15.71 -15.52 17.74
CA ARG A 95 16.17 -14.34 16.97
C ARG A 95 15.55 -14.22 15.56
N ASN A 96 14.61 -15.07 15.21
CA ASN A 96 13.85 -14.93 13.98
C ASN A 96 12.56 -14.16 14.25
N VAL A 97 12.17 -13.34 13.29
CA VAL A 97 10.90 -12.62 13.33
C VAL A 97 10.12 -13.01 12.09
N LEU A 98 8.92 -13.57 12.29
CA LEU A 98 7.95 -13.82 11.25
C LEU A 98 6.84 -12.76 11.34
N VAL A 99 6.59 -12.09 10.23
CA VAL A 99 5.45 -11.19 10.10
C VAL A 99 4.58 -11.69 8.95
N GLU A 100 3.32 -11.94 9.24
CA GLU A 100 2.29 -12.32 8.26
C GLU A 100 1.27 -11.19 8.19
N GLY A 101 0.93 -10.74 6.98
CA GLY A 101 -0.09 -9.72 6.75
C GLY A 101 -1.08 -10.22 5.70
N GLN A 102 -2.36 -9.87 5.85
CA GLN A 102 -3.37 -10.11 4.83
C GLN A 102 -4.36 -8.95 4.77
N HIS A 103 -4.95 -8.72 3.60
CA HIS A 103 -6.00 -7.74 3.40
C HIS A 103 -7.06 -8.18 2.39
N ASP A 104 -8.23 -7.57 2.45
CA ASP A 104 -9.41 -7.88 1.63
C ASP A 104 -9.59 -6.98 0.39
N GLY A 105 -8.63 -6.15 0.04
CA GLY A 105 -8.73 -5.18 -1.05
C GLY A 105 -9.02 -5.78 -2.45
N TYR A 106 -8.87 -7.09 -2.61
CA TYR A 106 -9.16 -7.82 -3.86
C TYR A 106 -10.39 -8.72 -3.78
N VAL A 107 -11.06 -8.80 -2.62
CA VAL A 107 -12.20 -9.71 -2.40
C VAL A 107 -13.37 -9.34 -3.31
N GLU A 108 -13.75 -8.09 -3.40
CA GLU A 108 -14.90 -7.65 -4.22
C GLU A 108 -14.71 -7.94 -5.71
N THR A 109 -13.48 -7.84 -6.22
CA THR A 109 -13.19 -8.00 -7.65
C THR A 109 -12.88 -9.44 -8.03
N PHE A 110 -12.14 -10.17 -7.18
CA PHE A 110 -11.58 -11.47 -7.53
C PHE A 110 -11.91 -12.58 -6.51
N GLY A 111 -12.58 -12.27 -5.41
CA GLY A 111 -12.78 -13.21 -4.31
C GLY A 111 -11.47 -13.57 -3.58
N LEU A 112 -10.42 -12.78 -3.71
CA LEU A 112 -9.08 -13.08 -3.21
C LEU A 112 -8.73 -12.25 -1.98
N ILE A 113 -8.14 -12.90 -0.97
CA ILE A 113 -7.40 -12.28 0.12
C ILE A 113 -5.92 -12.31 -0.24
N HIS A 114 -5.27 -11.16 -0.13
CA HIS A 114 -3.81 -11.04 -0.24
C HIS A 114 -3.18 -11.16 1.13
#